data_58a15aee2d23bb3adf41205d59f086a6
#
_entry.id   58a15aee2d23bb3adf41205d59f086a6
#
_cell.length_a   1.000
_cell.length_b   1.000
_cell.length_c   1.000
_cell.angle_alpha   90.00
_cell.angle_beta   90.00
_cell.angle_gamma   90.00
#
_symmetry.space_group_name_H-M   'P 1'
#
loop_
_entity.id
_entity.type
_entity.pdbx_description
1 polymer ?
#
loop_
_entity_poly.entity_id
_entity_poly.type
_entity_poly.pdbx_seq_one_letter_code
_entity_poly.pdbx_strand_id
1 'polypeptide(L)'
;MANEVLKRRLDIIKKSGFFDKLVIKRGIEKEFFRVNEKGYISNRPHPKKLGSALTNRYITTDFAEAQLELVTPEFEEIDDLYNFLYSIHSFVAKNIDSD
;
A
#
# COMPACT_ATOMS: atom_id res chain seq x y z
N MET A 1 19.57 2.04 31.53
CA MET A 1 18.90 0.73 31.53
C MET A 1 18.50 0.33 30.12
N ALA A 2 17.21 0.46 29.71
CA ALA A 2 16.82 0.13 28.36
C ALA A 2 17.58 0.92 27.29
N ASN A 3 17.81 2.24 27.54
CA ASN A 3 18.56 3.09 26.60
C ASN A 3 20.03 2.66 26.44
N GLU A 4 20.65 2.17 27.50
CA GLU A 4 22.04 1.71 27.45
C GLU A 4 22.16 0.40 26.65
N VAL A 5 21.22 -0.51 26.83
CA VAL A 5 21.18 -1.76 26.07
C VAL A 5 20.97 -1.45 24.58
N LEU A 6 20.06 -0.56 24.27
CA LEU A 6 19.79 -0.15 22.89
C LEU A 6 21.03 0.50 22.25
N LYS A 7 21.67 1.42 22.95
CA LYS A 7 22.89 2.09 22.45
C LYS A 7 24.00 1.08 22.18
N ARG A 8 24.20 0.12 23.07
CA ARG A 8 25.21 -0.92 22.90
C ARG A 8 24.93 -1.76 21.66
N ARG A 9 23.67 -2.16 21.46
CA ARG A 9 23.27 -2.96 20.30
C ARG A 9 23.46 -2.17 19.01
N LEU A 10 23.08 -0.90 19.00
CA LEU A 10 23.27 -0.03 17.83
C LEU A 10 24.73 0.14 17.50
N ASP A 11 25.61 0.31 18.51
CA ASP A 11 27.06 0.42 18.30
C ASP A 11 27.64 -0.84 17.68
N ILE A 12 27.22 -2.02 18.16
CA ILE A 12 27.65 -3.30 17.61
C ILE A 12 27.25 -3.40 16.13
N ILE A 13 26.01 -3.03 15.80
CA ILE A 13 25.51 -3.09 14.43
C ILE A 13 26.29 -2.12 13.54
N LYS A 14 26.53 -0.88 14.01
CA LYS A 14 27.32 0.11 13.26
C LYS A 14 28.73 -0.37 12.98
N LYS A 15 29.40 -0.94 13.97
CA LYS A 15 30.77 -1.43 13.83
C LYS A 15 30.88 -2.65 12.94
N SER A 16 29.78 -3.42 12.78
CA SER A 16 29.77 -4.60 11.91
C SER A 16 29.72 -4.25 10.42
N GLY A 17 29.48 -2.99 10.07
CA GLY A 17 29.27 -2.57 8.68
C GLY A 17 27.91 -2.90 8.13
N PHE A 18 26.97 -3.28 8.99
CA PHE A 18 25.61 -3.67 8.60
C PHE A 18 24.90 -2.56 7.83
N PHE A 19 25.02 -1.30 8.30
CA PHE A 19 24.33 -0.18 7.67
C PHE A 19 24.86 0.14 6.26
N ASP A 20 26.12 -0.17 5.99
CA ASP A 20 26.72 0.02 4.67
C ASP A 20 26.19 -0.99 3.64
N LYS A 21 25.69 -2.12 4.13
CA LYS A 21 25.15 -3.22 3.32
C LYS A 21 23.63 -3.29 3.38
N LEU A 22 22.99 -2.40 4.12
CA LEU A 22 21.55 -2.45 4.36
C LEU A 22 20.80 -2.06 3.12
N VAL A 23 19.92 -2.95 2.69
CA VAL A 23 18.95 -2.68 1.64
C VAL A 23 17.57 -2.63 2.30
N ILE A 24 16.88 -1.51 2.16
CA ILE A 24 15.54 -1.33 2.71
C ILE A 24 14.55 -1.32 1.55
N LYS A 25 13.58 -2.23 1.62
CA LYS A 25 12.46 -2.26 0.68
C LYS A 25 11.19 -1.83 1.40
N ARG A 26 10.34 -1.09 0.70
CA ARG A 26 9.11 -0.55 1.27
C ARG A 26 7.94 -0.84 0.35
N GLY A 27 6.82 -1.19 0.95
CA GLY A 27 5.54 -1.28 0.27
C GLY A 27 4.54 -0.37 0.97
N ILE A 28 3.44 -0.07 0.28
CA ILE A 28 2.35 0.73 0.83
C ILE A 28 1.04 -0.03 0.64
N GLU A 29 0.23 -0.03 1.67
CA GLU A 29 -1.17 -0.41 1.61
C GLU A 29 -2.00 0.85 1.85
N LYS A 30 -2.94 1.13 0.96
CA LYS A 30 -3.81 2.29 1.07
C LYS A 30 -5.25 1.83 0.99
N GLU A 31 -6.04 2.20 1.99
CA GLU A 31 -7.45 1.87 2.07
C GLU A 31 -8.31 3.11 1.91
N PHE A 32 -9.45 2.96 1.25
CA PHE A 32 -10.44 4.03 1.12
C PHE A 32 -11.81 3.45 0.76
N PHE A 33 -12.85 4.24 0.99
CA PHE A 33 -14.20 3.83 0.68
C PHE A 33 -14.68 4.43 -0.64
N ARG A 34 -15.37 3.62 -1.44
CA ARG A 34 -16.15 4.15 -2.56
C ARG A 34 -17.42 4.79 -2.00
N VAL A 35 -17.76 5.95 -2.51
CA VAL A 35 -18.94 6.68 -2.08
C VAL A 35 -19.83 6.97 -3.30
N ASN A 36 -21.12 7.18 -3.04
CA ASN A 36 -22.04 7.60 -4.09
C ASN A 36 -22.00 9.12 -4.27
N GLU A 37 -22.82 9.65 -5.18
CA GLU A 37 -22.87 11.07 -5.48
C GLU A 37 -23.21 11.95 -4.26
N LYS A 38 -23.91 11.39 -3.28
CA LYS A 38 -24.28 12.09 -2.05
C LYS A 38 -23.22 12.00 -0.96
N GLY A 39 -22.13 11.29 -1.21
CA GLY A 39 -21.04 11.10 -0.22
C GLY A 39 -21.28 9.96 0.77
N TYR A 40 -22.31 9.14 0.57
CA TYR A 40 -22.52 7.95 1.40
C TYR A 40 -21.77 6.76 0.83
N ILE A 41 -21.44 5.79 1.69
CA ILE A 41 -20.76 4.57 1.27
C ILE A 41 -21.55 3.89 0.16
N SER A 42 -20.87 3.54 -0.92
CA SER A 42 -21.48 2.89 -2.07
C SER A 42 -21.96 1.48 -1.69
N ASN A 43 -23.16 1.12 -2.17
CA ASN A 43 -23.68 -0.25 -2.06
C ASN A 43 -23.57 -1.01 -3.38
N ARG A 44 -22.88 -0.45 -4.38
CA ARG A 44 -22.63 -1.13 -5.64
C ARG A 44 -21.58 -2.23 -5.46
N PRO A 45 -21.67 -3.32 -6.23
CA PRO A 45 -20.65 -4.37 -6.18
C PRO A 45 -19.29 -3.85 -6.64
N HIS A 46 -18.28 -4.65 -6.42
CA HIS A 46 -16.90 -4.33 -6.82
C HIS A 46 -16.86 -4.06 -8.33
N PRO A 47 -16.26 -2.93 -8.78
CA PRO A 47 -16.25 -2.58 -10.18
C PRO A 47 -15.57 -3.65 -11.06
N LYS A 48 -16.27 -4.08 -12.10
CA LYS A 48 -15.78 -5.14 -12.99
C LYS A 48 -14.48 -4.76 -13.68
N LYS A 49 -14.30 -3.50 -14.01
CA LYS A 49 -13.09 -3.02 -14.69
C LYS A 49 -11.85 -3.07 -13.81
N LEU A 50 -12.01 -3.20 -12.50
CA LEU A 50 -10.89 -3.38 -11.57
C LEU A 50 -10.44 -4.84 -11.47
N GLY A 51 -11.14 -5.76 -12.13
CA GLY A 51 -10.89 -7.19 -12.02
C GLY A 51 -11.46 -7.79 -10.75
N SER A 52 -11.17 -9.05 -10.52
CA SER A 52 -11.64 -9.74 -9.31
C SER A 52 -10.84 -9.33 -8.09
N ALA A 53 -11.53 -8.94 -7.01
CA ALA A 53 -10.89 -8.62 -5.74
C ALA A 53 -10.14 -9.81 -5.14
N LEU A 54 -10.50 -11.04 -5.52
CA LEU A 54 -9.86 -12.25 -5.01
C LEU A 54 -8.56 -12.60 -5.74
N THR A 55 -8.38 -12.13 -6.97
CA THR A 55 -7.25 -12.52 -7.82
C THR A 55 -6.34 -11.36 -8.19
N ASN A 56 -6.79 -10.11 -8.03
CA ASN A 56 -5.94 -8.96 -8.29
C ASN A 56 -5.01 -8.74 -7.10
N ARG A 57 -3.71 -8.74 -7.36
CA ARG A 57 -2.68 -8.58 -6.33
C ARG A 57 -2.63 -7.18 -5.73
N TYR A 58 -3.01 -6.18 -6.49
CA TYR A 58 -2.76 -4.77 -6.15
C TYR A 58 -4.02 -4.00 -5.82
N ILE A 59 -5.17 -4.49 -6.23
CA ILE A 59 -6.48 -3.85 -6.02
C ILE A 59 -7.42 -4.91 -5.46
N THR A 60 -7.80 -4.77 -4.20
CA THR A 60 -8.66 -5.73 -3.53
C THR A 60 -9.69 -5.01 -2.66
N THR A 61 -10.48 -5.75 -1.92
CA THR A 61 -11.39 -5.21 -0.92
C THR A 61 -10.96 -5.71 0.45
N ASP A 62 -11.35 -4.98 1.51
CA ASP A 62 -11.09 -5.41 2.88
C ASP A 62 -12.40 -5.84 3.53
N PHE A 63 -12.89 -5.16 4.57
CA PHE A 63 -14.07 -5.60 5.32
C PHE A 63 -15.38 -5.54 4.53
N ALA A 64 -15.48 -4.69 3.53
CA ALA A 64 -16.68 -4.52 2.71
C ALA A 64 -16.28 -4.29 1.25
N GLU A 65 -17.20 -4.59 0.32
CA GLU A 65 -16.96 -4.35 -1.11
C GLU A 65 -16.68 -2.88 -1.43
N ALA A 66 -17.25 -1.96 -0.66
CA ALA A 66 -17.01 -0.53 -0.84
C ALA A 66 -15.64 -0.09 -0.33
N GLN A 67 -14.99 -0.89 0.51
CA GLN A 67 -13.66 -0.57 1.03
C GLN A 67 -12.59 -1.16 0.12
N LEU A 68 -12.05 -0.32 -0.74
CA LEU A 68 -10.96 -0.71 -1.62
C LEU A 68 -9.63 -0.63 -0.89
N GLU A 69 -8.76 -1.56 -1.21
CA GLU A 69 -7.40 -1.60 -0.69
C GLU A 69 -6.44 -1.70 -1.87
N LEU A 70 -5.50 -0.76 -1.93
CA LEU A 70 -4.41 -0.77 -2.90
C LEU A 70 -3.16 -1.27 -2.21
N VAL A 71 -2.50 -2.25 -2.82
CA VAL A 71 -1.29 -2.87 -2.27
C VAL A 71 -0.19 -2.76 -3.32
N THR A 72 0.95 -2.18 -2.94
CA THR A 72 2.09 -2.11 -3.83
C THR A 72 3.05 -3.27 -3.60
N PRO A 73 3.86 -3.64 -4.61
CA PRO A 73 5.06 -4.43 -4.34
C PRO A 73 6.05 -3.64 -3.49
N GLU A 74 7.10 -4.31 -3.06
CA GLU A 74 8.20 -3.68 -2.34
C GLU A 74 9.19 -3.05 -3.32
N PHE A 75 9.64 -1.84 -3.01
CA PHE A 75 10.63 -1.11 -3.79
C PHE A 75 11.75 -0.59 -2.90
N GLU A 76 12.96 -0.55 -3.43
CA GLU A 76 14.09 0.09 -2.76
C GLU A 76 14.02 1.62 -2.88
N GLU A 77 13.59 2.11 -4.05
CA GLU A 77 13.51 3.54 -4.32
C GLU A 77 12.12 4.07 -4.04
N ILE A 78 12.05 5.21 -3.33
CA ILE A 78 10.79 5.86 -2.98
C ILE A 78 10.05 6.33 -4.24
N ASP A 79 10.77 6.83 -5.23
CA ASP A 79 10.16 7.30 -6.48
C ASP A 79 9.46 6.16 -7.23
N ASP A 80 10.05 4.97 -7.26
CA ASP A 80 9.43 3.80 -7.88
C ASP A 80 8.16 3.40 -7.15
N LEU A 81 8.19 3.41 -5.83
CA LEU A 81 7.04 3.13 -4.99
C LEU A 81 5.91 4.13 -5.24
N TYR A 82 6.24 5.42 -5.25
CA TYR A 82 5.28 6.47 -5.51
C TYR A 82 4.65 6.32 -6.90
N ASN A 83 5.46 6.10 -7.91
CA ASN A 83 4.98 5.96 -9.29
C ASN A 83 4.06 4.75 -9.44
N PHE A 84 4.36 3.65 -8.78
CA PHE A 84 3.49 2.48 -8.80
C PHE A 84 2.15 2.78 -8.13
N LEU A 85 2.19 3.34 -6.92
CA LEU A 85 0.96 3.70 -6.19
C LEU A 85 0.11 4.70 -6.98
N TYR A 86 0.75 5.72 -7.58
CA TYR A 86 0.07 6.69 -8.41
C TYR A 86 -0.62 6.01 -9.60
N SER A 87 0.05 5.07 -10.24
CA SER A 87 -0.48 4.36 -11.40
C SER A 87 -1.72 3.53 -11.06
N ILE A 88 -1.67 2.75 -9.98
CA ILE A 88 -2.83 1.94 -9.58
C ILE A 88 -3.97 2.80 -9.06
N HIS A 89 -3.66 3.88 -8.33
CA HIS A 89 -4.68 4.82 -7.85
C HIS A 89 -5.38 5.50 -9.03
N SER A 90 -4.62 5.95 -10.02
CA SER A 90 -5.18 6.59 -11.23
C SER A 90 -6.06 5.62 -12.02
N PHE A 91 -5.63 4.37 -12.13
CA PHE A 91 -6.43 3.34 -12.79
C PHE A 91 -7.76 3.13 -12.07
N VAL A 92 -7.74 3.04 -10.74
CA VAL A 92 -8.96 2.92 -9.94
C VAL A 92 -9.85 4.13 -10.14
N ALA A 93 -9.30 5.34 -10.04
CA ALA A 93 -10.08 6.57 -10.18
C ALA A 93 -10.80 6.66 -11.54
N LYS A 94 -10.18 6.14 -12.59
CA LYS A 94 -10.76 6.13 -13.94
C LYS A 94 -11.86 5.08 -14.11
N ASN A 95 -11.91 4.07 -13.27
CA ASN A 95 -12.74 2.89 -13.51
C ASN A 95 -13.80 2.61 -12.44
N ILE A 96 -13.87 3.41 -11.37
CA ILE A 96 -14.85 3.18 -10.29
C ILE A 96 -16.27 3.62 -10.66
N ASP A 97 -16.42 4.57 -11.59
CA ASP A 97 -17.73 5.05 -12.03
C ASP A 97 -18.29 4.28 -13.22
N SER A 98 -17.65 3.18 -13.58
CA SER A 98 -18.02 2.41 -14.77
C SER A 98 -19.10 1.36 -14.51
N ASP A 99 -19.60 1.29 -13.30
CA ASP A 99 -20.66 0.39 -12.91
C ASP A 99 -22.00 1.11 -12.91
#